data_adb98a6cb4fce4945912c4a0f17c2cd9
#
_entry.id   adb98a6cb4fce4945912c4a0f17c2cd9
#
_cell.length_a   1.000
_cell.length_b   1.000
_cell.length_c   1.000
_cell.angle_alpha   90.00
_cell.angle_beta   90.00
_cell.angle_gamma   90.00
#
_symmetry.space_group_name_H-M   'P 1'
#
loop_
_entity.id
_entity.type
_entity.pdbx_description
1 polymer ?
#
loop_
_entity_poly.entity_id
_entity_poly.type
_entity_poly.pdbx_seq_one_letter_code
_entity_poly.pdbx_strand_id
1 'polypeptide(L)'
;VIGKRIGGRTYYYLAESARVDGKPRVVGQRYLGTAEDIAAAVAGGGPEAAGARHRSFGDVAAVWGTLQRLDLVRRVDSVAGPQRARPTLGLHVALAVLHRATAPETEFEEWWTGCLAQDLIRPRPPKGSITTAGHWRALQRLTPERIAAVESVVAEAVLELLGDDGTEALAVDVAQFAAFTAADCTLPSACQDVLAGLGLVVTRDGAIPLASRVYRRENAPTFGALAAELGERHTLVFHSGQAAQLDLGARTGFVGSLPLADHPELLARPASVRRRVDPERFAGLTAFDTVATVDGARRRVILLHSATLHAAQYRAFTSELSTTVRELDGLAAALAAGTHRGDRTQVHAEMSRIIRGRRVERVLNTALTGNRAGELRLERRVDEAAVARLAEEFFGKQILVTDRDWPVAEVVTAYRARTYLDSTFRWLTGSAVAGPSPRWEWTSHRIAVHALVSVLAATVTHLMRREADRAGMNLSVAELLDQLRGIGETVLRHRSTGGRPRTRRILSDRTGRQQALFELFGLERFGPA
;
A
#
# COMPACT_ATOMS: atom_id res chain seq x y z
N VAL A 1 -30.02 10.91 13.47
CA VAL A 1 -28.99 11.94 13.60
C VAL A 1 -28.29 11.76 14.93
N ILE A 2 -26.96 11.73 14.92
CA ILE A 2 -26.13 11.59 16.13
C ILE A 2 -25.32 12.88 16.31
N GLY A 3 -25.37 13.47 17.51
CA GLY A 3 -24.51 14.59 17.87
C GLY A 3 -23.22 14.07 18.53
N LYS A 4 -22.04 14.49 18.04
CA LYS A 4 -20.74 14.26 18.68
C LYS A 4 -20.18 15.58 19.20
N ARG A 5 -19.77 15.63 20.47
CA ARG A 5 -19.15 16.81 21.07
C ARG A 5 -17.63 16.70 20.95
N ILE A 6 -17.04 17.63 20.20
CA ILE A 6 -15.59 17.68 19.96
C ILE A 6 -15.14 19.11 20.23
N GLY A 7 -14.17 19.30 21.13
CA GLY A 7 -13.62 20.62 21.43
C GLY A 7 -14.65 21.65 21.93
N GLY A 8 -15.69 21.22 22.66
CA GLY A 8 -16.75 22.09 23.19
C GLY A 8 -17.89 22.39 22.20
N ARG A 9 -17.79 21.99 20.93
CA ARG A 9 -18.84 22.15 19.91
C ARG A 9 -19.51 20.81 19.61
N THR A 10 -20.81 20.84 19.27
CA THR A 10 -21.57 19.65 18.87
C THR A 10 -21.67 19.61 17.36
N TYR A 11 -21.22 18.49 16.78
CA TYR A 11 -21.28 18.18 15.35
C TYR A 11 -22.32 17.09 15.12
N TYR A 12 -23.18 17.27 14.15
CA TYR A 12 -24.25 16.35 13.84
C TYR A 12 -23.90 15.44 12.66
N TYR A 13 -24.26 14.18 12.80
CA TYR A 13 -24.05 13.14 11.79
C TYR A 13 -25.35 12.40 11.53
N LEU A 14 -25.65 12.11 10.28
CA LEU A 14 -26.64 11.10 9.92
C LEU A 14 -25.92 9.74 9.95
N ALA A 15 -26.30 8.88 10.89
CA ALA A 15 -25.73 7.56 11.00
C ALA A 15 -26.71 6.52 10.44
N GLU A 16 -26.19 5.64 9.58
CA GLU A 16 -26.87 4.43 9.15
C GLU A 16 -26.37 3.28 10.02
N SER A 17 -27.30 2.53 10.61
CA SER A 17 -26.97 1.34 11.39
C SER A 17 -27.52 0.10 10.70
N ALA A 18 -26.68 -0.92 10.58
CA ALA A 18 -27.07 -2.26 10.14
C ALA A 18 -26.72 -3.29 11.23
N ARG A 19 -27.40 -4.43 11.22
CA ARG A 19 -27.01 -5.55 12.08
C ARG A 19 -25.86 -6.31 11.41
N VAL A 20 -24.68 -6.26 12.05
CA VAL A 20 -23.51 -7.05 11.69
C VAL A 20 -23.28 -8.04 12.82
N ASP A 21 -23.28 -9.33 12.54
CA ASP A 21 -23.17 -10.42 13.51
C ASP A 21 -24.23 -10.35 14.63
N GLY A 22 -25.47 -9.99 14.27
CA GLY A 22 -26.59 -9.89 15.21
C GLY A 22 -26.58 -8.66 16.11
N LYS A 23 -25.55 -7.81 16.07
CA LYS A 23 -25.42 -6.58 16.85
C LYS A 23 -25.61 -5.34 15.96
N PRO A 24 -26.31 -4.30 16.43
CA PRO A 24 -26.43 -3.05 15.69
C PRO A 24 -25.04 -2.37 15.65
N ARG A 25 -24.53 -2.15 14.44
CA ARG A 25 -23.32 -1.35 14.18
C ARG A 25 -23.63 -0.21 13.24
N VAL A 26 -22.98 0.92 13.46
CA VAL A 26 -23.02 2.05 12.52
C VAL A 26 -22.17 1.67 11.31
N VAL A 27 -22.81 1.47 10.17
CA VAL A 27 -22.18 1.07 8.89
C VAL A 27 -21.88 2.25 7.98
N GLY A 28 -22.49 3.42 8.27
CA GLY A 28 -22.22 4.67 7.57
C GLY A 28 -22.45 5.87 8.48
N GLN A 29 -21.60 6.88 8.39
CA GLN A 29 -21.79 8.17 9.06
C GLN A 29 -21.65 9.30 8.03
N ARG A 30 -22.63 10.20 8.04
CA ARG A 30 -22.66 11.37 7.18
C ARG A 30 -22.66 12.62 8.06
N TYR A 31 -21.67 13.48 7.85
CA TYR A 31 -21.58 14.75 8.57
C TYR A 31 -22.64 15.74 8.07
N LEU A 32 -23.34 16.39 8.99
CA LEU A 32 -24.41 17.37 8.72
C LEU A 32 -24.02 18.82 9.08
N GLY A 33 -22.94 19.01 9.83
CA GLY A 33 -22.53 20.31 10.34
C GLY A 33 -22.81 20.54 11.82
N THR A 34 -22.60 21.78 12.27
CA THR A 34 -23.03 22.25 13.60
C THR A 34 -24.54 22.55 13.59
N ALA A 35 -25.13 22.79 14.75
CA ALA A 35 -26.54 23.23 14.84
C ALA A 35 -26.74 24.57 14.10
N GLU A 36 -25.73 25.45 14.15
CA GLU A 36 -25.75 26.73 13.44
C GLU A 36 -25.70 26.53 11.93
N ASP A 37 -24.88 25.60 11.43
CA ASP A 37 -24.79 25.29 10.00
C ASP A 37 -26.11 24.73 9.48
N ILE A 38 -26.74 23.84 10.26
CA ILE A 38 -28.04 23.25 9.95
C ILE A 38 -29.12 24.34 10.03
N ALA A 39 -29.12 25.18 11.07
CA ALA A 39 -30.06 26.26 11.23
C ALA A 39 -29.90 27.33 10.13
N ALA A 40 -28.64 27.68 9.76
CA ALA A 40 -28.37 28.59 8.65
C ALA A 40 -28.82 28.02 7.32
N ALA A 41 -28.63 26.71 7.10
CA ALA A 41 -29.14 26.01 5.91
C ALA A 41 -30.69 26.01 5.84
N VAL A 42 -31.36 25.94 7.00
CA VAL A 42 -32.81 25.97 7.13
C VAL A 42 -33.36 27.41 7.12
N ALA A 43 -32.69 28.35 7.83
CA ALA A 43 -33.16 29.75 7.96
C ALA A 43 -32.84 30.64 6.75
N GLY A 44 -31.92 30.22 5.88
CA GLY A 44 -31.49 30.98 4.71
C GLY A 44 -32.53 31.17 3.62
N GLY A 45 -33.83 30.87 3.86
CA GLY A 45 -34.97 31.21 2.98
C GLY A 45 -34.87 30.68 1.55
N GLY A 46 -33.90 29.77 1.30
CA GLY A 46 -33.76 29.11 0.00
C GLY A 46 -34.80 28.00 -0.19
N PRO A 47 -35.11 27.63 -1.44
CA PRO A 47 -36.05 26.55 -1.69
C PRO A 47 -35.60 25.29 -0.95
N GLU A 48 -36.55 24.61 -0.32
CA GLU A 48 -36.36 23.40 0.44
C GLU A 48 -35.44 22.41 -0.30
N ALA A 49 -34.38 21.92 0.37
CA ALA A 49 -33.47 20.98 -0.26
C ALA A 49 -34.20 19.66 -0.53
N ALA A 50 -34.45 19.37 -1.79
CA ALA A 50 -35.14 18.17 -2.27
C ALA A 50 -34.27 16.89 -2.06
N GLY A 51 -33.00 17.06 -1.75
CA GLY A 51 -32.07 15.97 -1.48
C GLY A 51 -30.64 16.47 -1.33
N ALA A 52 -29.83 15.67 -0.64
CA ALA A 52 -28.42 15.90 -0.48
C ALA A 52 -27.66 14.65 -0.94
N ARG A 53 -26.55 14.82 -1.64
CA ARG A 53 -25.63 13.74 -2.03
C ARG A 53 -24.25 14.06 -1.51
N HIS A 54 -23.69 13.14 -0.76
CA HIS A 54 -22.31 13.23 -0.31
C HIS A 54 -21.42 12.38 -1.21
N ARG A 55 -20.21 12.87 -1.51
CA ARG A 55 -19.21 12.15 -2.31
C ARG A 55 -17.79 12.53 -1.89
N SER A 56 -16.82 11.67 -2.17
CA SER A 56 -15.41 12.01 -2.01
C SER A 56 -15.03 13.11 -2.99
N PHE A 57 -14.24 14.07 -2.49
CA PHE A 57 -13.77 15.20 -3.30
C PHE A 57 -12.25 15.20 -3.41
N GLY A 58 -11.54 15.21 -2.27
CA GLY A 58 -10.12 15.54 -2.22
C GLY A 58 -9.23 14.53 -2.94
N ASP A 59 -9.45 13.24 -2.75
CA ASP A 59 -8.69 12.18 -3.42
C ASP A 59 -8.94 12.16 -4.93
N VAL A 60 -10.21 12.24 -5.35
CA VAL A 60 -10.58 12.26 -6.77
C VAL A 60 -10.03 13.51 -7.47
N ALA A 61 -10.13 14.68 -6.84
CA ALA A 61 -9.64 15.94 -7.40
C ALA A 61 -8.09 15.96 -7.49
N ALA A 62 -7.39 15.47 -6.47
CA ALA A 62 -5.93 15.44 -6.45
C ALA A 62 -5.36 14.45 -7.49
N VAL A 63 -5.90 13.22 -7.55
CA VAL A 63 -5.49 12.23 -8.55
C VAL A 63 -5.81 12.73 -9.95
N TRP A 64 -7.01 13.27 -10.20
CA TRP A 64 -7.36 13.83 -11.48
C TRP A 64 -6.46 15.01 -11.89
N GLY A 65 -6.15 15.90 -10.96
CA GLY A 65 -5.21 17.00 -11.17
C GLY A 65 -3.81 16.54 -11.55
N THR A 66 -3.33 15.45 -10.94
CA THR A 66 -2.03 14.86 -11.27
C THR A 66 -2.06 14.18 -12.65
N LEU A 67 -3.15 13.49 -13.00
CA LEU A 67 -3.37 12.94 -14.35
C LEU A 67 -3.38 14.03 -15.43
N GLN A 68 -3.95 15.21 -15.13
CA GLN A 68 -3.92 16.37 -16.03
C GLN A 68 -2.51 16.96 -16.19
N ARG A 69 -1.71 17.04 -15.10
CA ARG A 69 -0.32 17.50 -15.16
C ARG A 69 0.56 16.58 -15.99
N LEU A 70 0.31 15.26 -15.92
CA LEU A 70 0.96 14.25 -16.79
C LEU A 70 0.44 14.29 -18.23
N ASP A 71 -0.62 15.05 -18.49
CA ASP A 71 -1.32 15.07 -19.77
C ASP A 71 -1.68 13.65 -20.28
N LEU A 72 -2.06 12.76 -19.31
CA LEU A 72 -2.20 11.33 -19.58
C LEU A 72 -3.17 11.03 -20.72
N VAL A 73 -4.32 11.70 -20.74
CA VAL A 73 -5.36 11.46 -21.77
C VAL A 73 -4.79 11.69 -23.16
N ARG A 74 -4.15 12.84 -23.39
CA ARG A 74 -3.59 13.19 -24.70
C ARG A 74 -2.42 12.28 -25.09
N ARG A 75 -1.53 11.97 -24.17
CA ARG A 75 -0.37 11.09 -24.42
C ARG A 75 -0.82 9.67 -24.79
N VAL A 76 -1.81 9.11 -24.09
CA VAL A 76 -2.37 7.79 -24.44
C VAL A 76 -3.12 7.85 -25.78
N ASP A 77 -3.86 8.93 -26.05
CA ASP A 77 -4.55 9.09 -27.31
C ASP A 77 -3.57 9.23 -28.51
N SER A 78 -2.39 9.84 -28.31
CA SER A 78 -1.37 9.90 -29.35
C SER A 78 -0.81 8.52 -29.70
N VAL A 79 -0.60 7.64 -28.71
CA VAL A 79 -0.22 6.22 -28.91
C VAL A 79 -1.31 5.42 -29.61
N ALA A 80 -2.58 5.69 -29.28
CA ALA A 80 -3.70 4.98 -29.87
C ALA A 80 -3.98 5.35 -31.35
N GLY A 81 -3.50 6.52 -31.76
CA GLY A 81 -3.77 7.09 -33.08
C GLY A 81 -5.19 7.70 -33.19
N PRO A 82 -5.61 8.13 -34.40
CA PRO A 82 -6.90 8.78 -34.63
C PRO A 82 -8.07 7.94 -34.14
N GLN A 83 -8.94 8.52 -33.32
CA GLN A 83 -10.10 7.85 -32.75
C GLN A 83 -11.40 8.58 -33.09
N ARG A 84 -12.38 7.85 -33.67
CA ARG A 84 -13.74 8.35 -33.92
C ARG A 84 -14.63 8.19 -32.68
N ALA A 85 -14.35 7.19 -31.85
CA ALA A 85 -15.14 6.90 -30.65
C ALA A 85 -14.93 7.96 -29.57
N ARG A 86 -16.01 8.32 -28.90
CA ARG A 86 -16.01 9.17 -27.70
C ARG A 86 -16.76 8.42 -26.60
N PRO A 87 -16.21 8.22 -25.41
CA PRO A 87 -14.90 8.65 -24.89
C PRO A 87 -13.71 7.98 -25.61
N THR A 88 -12.56 8.66 -25.60
CA THR A 88 -11.32 8.14 -26.19
C THR A 88 -10.67 7.07 -25.32
N LEU A 89 -9.68 6.32 -25.88
CA LEU A 89 -8.91 5.34 -25.11
C LEU A 89 -8.16 6.01 -23.94
N GLY A 90 -7.57 7.17 -24.17
CA GLY A 90 -6.87 7.93 -23.14
C GLY A 90 -7.77 8.30 -21.97
N LEU A 91 -9.03 8.69 -22.24
CA LEU A 91 -9.96 8.94 -21.14
C LEU A 91 -10.34 7.66 -20.40
N HIS A 92 -10.51 6.52 -21.08
CA HIS A 92 -10.77 5.24 -20.42
C HIS A 92 -9.60 4.81 -19.54
N VAL A 93 -8.35 4.97 -20.00
CA VAL A 93 -7.15 4.68 -19.20
C VAL A 93 -7.09 5.61 -17.98
N ALA A 94 -7.30 6.92 -18.15
CA ALA A 94 -7.30 7.87 -17.05
C ALA A 94 -8.37 7.55 -16.00
N LEU A 95 -9.57 7.13 -16.42
CA LEU A 95 -10.64 6.70 -15.51
C LEU A 95 -10.30 5.39 -14.80
N ALA A 96 -9.67 4.44 -15.47
CA ALA A 96 -9.22 3.21 -14.84
C ALA A 96 -8.17 3.48 -13.74
N VAL A 97 -7.21 4.37 -14.02
CA VAL A 97 -6.20 4.82 -13.07
C VAL A 97 -6.83 5.55 -11.88
N LEU A 98 -7.74 6.48 -12.15
CA LEU A 98 -8.46 7.23 -11.13
C LEU A 98 -9.27 6.31 -10.21
N HIS A 99 -10.04 5.39 -10.81
CA HIS A 99 -10.80 4.39 -10.07
C HIS A 99 -9.90 3.52 -9.19
N ARG A 100 -8.82 2.99 -9.78
CA ARG A 100 -7.85 2.14 -9.07
C ARG A 100 -7.22 2.87 -7.87
N ALA A 101 -6.89 4.14 -8.00
CA ALA A 101 -6.27 4.94 -6.93
C ALA A 101 -7.26 5.35 -5.83
N THR A 102 -8.54 5.60 -6.15
CA THR A 102 -9.47 6.21 -5.19
C THR A 102 -10.51 5.24 -4.63
N ALA A 103 -10.84 4.17 -5.35
CA ALA A 103 -11.89 3.23 -4.96
C ALA A 103 -11.62 1.80 -5.46
N PRO A 104 -10.46 1.18 -5.13
CA PRO A 104 -10.06 -0.11 -5.68
C PRO A 104 -11.00 -1.26 -5.31
N GLU A 105 -11.80 -1.11 -4.24
CA GLU A 105 -12.71 -2.14 -3.71
C GLU A 105 -14.13 -2.05 -4.27
N THR A 106 -14.46 -0.99 -5.03
CA THR A 106 -15.79 -0.76 -5.59
C THR A 106 -15.88 -1.20 -7.04
N GLU A 107 -17.05 -1.64 -7.49
CA GLU A 107 -17.30 -1.88 -8.90
C GLU A 107 -17.25 -0.56 -9.70
N PHE A 108 -16.68 -0.60 -10.90
CA PHE A 108 -16.45 0.59 -11.72
C PHE A 108 -17.72 1.40 -11.99
N GLU A 109 -18.85 0.76 -12.26
CA GLU A 109 -20.13 1.43 -12.56
C GLU A 109 -20.72 2.12 -11.33
N GLU A 110 -20.63 1.46 -10.17
CA GLU A 110 -21.04 2.04 -8.89
C GLU A 110 -20.21 3.28 -8.56
N TRP A 111 -18.87 3.13 -8.63
CA TRP A 111 -17.96 4.24 -8.45
C TRP A 111 -18.23 5.38 -9.44
N TRP A 112 -18.35 5.07 -10.74
CA TRP A 112 -18.55 6.08 -11.78
C TRP A 112 -19.83 6.89 -11.56
N THR A 113 -20.95 6.24 -11.23
CA THR A 113 -22.23 6.94 -10.98
C THR A 113 -22.16 7.86 -9.76
N GLY A 114 -21.33 7.51 -8.77
CA GLY A 114 -21.10 8.25 -7.54
C GLY A 114 -19.99 9.30 -7.60
N CYS A 115 -19.10 9.22 -8.57
CA CYS A 115 -17.83 9.91 -8.57
C CYS A 115 -17.94 11.39 -8.98
N LEU A 116 -17.10 12.22 -8.34
CA LEU A 116 -16.88 13.62 -8.71
C LEU A 116 -16.33 13.78 -10.14
N ALA A 117 -15.60 12.78 -10.65
CA ALA A 117 -14.95 12.84 -11.96
C ALA A 117 -15.91 13.22 -13.10
N GLN A 118 -17.18 12.84 -13.03
CA GLN A 118 -18.19 13.25 -14.00
C GLN A 118 -18.33 14.79 -14.15
N ASP A 119 -18.05 15.50 -13.06
CA ASP A 119 -18.11 16.97 -13.05
C ASP A 119 -16.77 17.63 -13.37
N LEU A 120 -15.65 16.90 -13.29
CA LEU A 120 -14.28 17.40 -13.57
C LEU A 120 -13.90 17.26 -15.04
N ILE A 121 -14.36 16.20 -15.72
CA ILE A 121 -13.98 15.90 -17.09
C ILE A 121 -14.57 16.92 -18.07
N ARG A 122 -13.70 17.47 -18.94
CA ARG A 122 -14.10 18.39 -20.00
C ARG A 122 -13.44 17.98 -21.33
N PRO A 123 -14.16 17.89 -22.45
CA PRO A 123 -15.61 17.96 -22.56
C PRO A 123 -16.30 16.82 -21.81
N ARG A 124 -17.51 17.08 -21.30
CA ARG A 124 -18.27 16.07 -20.55
C ARG A 124 -18.63 14.89 -21.44
N PRO A 125 -18.33 13.64 -21.04
CA PRO A 125 -18.74 12.46 -21.80
C PRO A 125 -20.25 12.41 -21.99
N PRO A 126 -20.76 11.96 -23.14
CA PRO A 126 -22.18 11.77 -23.34
C PRO A 126 -22.79 10.90 -22.24
N LYS A 127 -24.01 11.21 -21.82
CA LYS A 127 -24.71 10.43 -20.79
C LYS A 127 -24.85 8.96 -21.24
N GLY A 128 -24.47 8.02 -20.39
CA GLY A 128 -24.52 6.59 -20.70
C GLY A 128 -23.41 6.09 -21.64
N SER A 129 -22.46 6.96 -22.06
CA SER A 129 -21.34 6.52 -22.91
C SER A 129 -20.26 5.74 -22.15
N ILE A 130 -20.22 5.85 -20.82
CA ILE A 130 -19.30 5.14 -19.95
C ILE A 130 -20.08 4.08 -19.17
N THR A 131 -19.96 2.84 -19.61
CA THR A 131 -20.50 1.64 -18.96
C THR A 131 -19.37 0.67 -18.66
N THR A 132 -19.51 -0.23 -17.71
CA THR A 132 -18.49 -1.23 -17.37
C THR A 132 -18.03 -2.02 -18.60
N ALA A 133 -18.98 -2.55 -19.37
CA ALA A 133 -18.67 -3.32 -20.58
C ALA A 133 -17.98 -2.48 -21.66
N GLY A 134 -18.43 -1.23 -21.88
CA GLY A 134 -17.81 -0.30 -22.82
C GLY A 134 -16.41 0.11 -22.40
N HIS A 135 -16.21 0.35 -21.11
CA HIS A 135 -14.92 0.69 -20.51
C HIS A 135 -13.90 -0.44 -20.72
N TRP A 136 -14.24 -1.68 -20.36
CA TRP A 136 -13.37 -2.83 -20.56
C TRP A 136 -13.07 -3.11 -22.04
N ARG A 137 -14.09 -2.98 -22.92
CA ARG A 137 -13.88 -3.12 -24.37
C ARG A 137 -12.91 -2.07 -24.90
N ALA A 138 -12.95 -0.86 -24.37
CA ALA A 138 -11.98 0.18 -24.74
C ALA A 138 -10.56 -0.19 -24.29
N LEU A 139 -10.40 -0.64 -23.03
CA LEU A 139 -9.10 -1.04 -22.48
C LEU A 139 -8.50 -2.27 -23.20
N GLN A 140 -9.32 -3.18 -23.72
CA GLN A 140 -8.85 -4.32 -24.53
C GLN A 140 -8.14 -3.90 -25.85
N ARG A 141 -8.24 -2.64 -26.25
CA ARG A 141 -7.49 -2.10 -27.41
C ARG A 141 -6.02 -1.81 -27.10
N LEU A 142 -5.60 -1.92 -25.85
CA LEU A 142 -4.21 -1.79 -25.42
C LEU A 142 -3.44 -3.07 -25.77
N THR A 143 -2.95 -3.20 -27.00
CA THR A 143 -2.05 -4.30 -27.38
C THR A 143 -0.75 -4.25 -26.57
N PRO A 144 0.08 -5.32 -26.52
CA PRO A 144 1.38 -5.31 -25.84
C PRO A 144 2.29 -4.14 -26.29
N GLU A 145 2.29 -3.83 -27.58
CA GLU A 145 3.07 -2.73 -28.16
C GLU A 145 2.55 -1.37 -27.66
N ARG A 146 1.22 -1.22 -27.58
CA ARG A 146 0.59 0.00 -27.04
C ARG A 146 0.83 0.14 -25.54
N ILE A 147 0.83 -0.95 -24.80
CA ILE A 147 1.16 -0.94 -23.36
C ILE A 147 2.57 -0.39 -23.18
N ALA A 148 3.56 -0.93 -23.89
CA ALA A 148 4.94 -0.45 -23.83
C ALA A 148 5.08 1.02 -24.26
N ALA A 149 4.37 1.43 -25.33
CA ALA A 149 4.38 2.81 -25.78
C ALA A 149 3.71 3.76 -24.77
N VAL A 150 2.63 3.35 -24.09
CA VAL A 150 1.98 4.14 -23.01
C VAL A 150 2.94 4.29 -21.84
N GLU A 151 3.62 3.23 -21.41
CA GLU A 151 4.64 3.31 -20.35
C GLU A 151 5.73 4.32 -20.72
N SER A 152 6.25 4.27 -21.96
CA SER A 152 7.30 5.18 -22.45
C SER A 152 6.87 6.64 -22.37
N VAL A 153 5.70 6.99 -22.94
CA VAL A 153 5.24 8.39 -22.95
C VAL A 153 4.88 8.91 -21.56
N VAL A 154 4.47 8.01 -20.65
CA VAL A 154 4.21 8.39 -19.24
C VAL A 154 5.53 8.56 -18.49
N ALA A 155 6.53 7.69 -18.71
CA ALA A 155 7.85 7.84 -18.13
C ALA A 155 8.50 9.16 -18.56
N GLU A 156 8.41 9.53 -19.84
CA GLU A 156 8.86 10.83 -20.35
C GLU A 156 8.18 11.98 -19.60
N ALA A 157 6.84 11.93 -19.44
CA ALA A 157 6.10 12.96 -18.72
C ALA A 157 6.50 13.04 -17.23
N VAL A 158 6.78 11.91 -16.59
CA VAL A 158 7.30 11.88 -15.22
C VAL A 158 8.66 12.54 -15.13
N LEU A 159 9.59 12.19 -16.04
CA LEU A 159 10.93 12.76 -16.05
C LEU A 159 10.91 14.26 -16.37
N GLU A 160 10.04 14.72 -17.28
CA GLU A 160 9.82 16.14 -17.54
C GLU A 160 9.36 16.89 -16.27
N LEU A 161 8.45 16.29 -15.47
CA LEU A 161 7.98 16.89 -14.22
C LEU A 161 9.03 16.89 -13.12
N LEU A 162 9.93 15.92 -13.11
CA LEU A 162 10.97 15.78 -12.08
C LEU A 162 12.20 16.66 -12.38
N GLY A 163 12.44 17.00 -13.64
CA GLY A 163 13.66 17.69 -14.07
C GLY A 163 14.90 16.85 -13.80
N ASP A 164 16.03 17.49 -13.48
CA ASP A 164 17.31 16.80 -13.24
C ASP A 164 17.34 15.93 -11.98
N ASP A 165 16.35 16.07 -11.10
CA ASP A 165 16.27 15.33 -9.81
C ASP A 165 15.93 13.84 -9.96
N GLY A 166 15.55 13.36 -11.14
CA GLY A 166 14.98 12.03 -11.35
C GLY A 166 15.86 11.01 -12.07
N THR A 167 17.12 11.32 -12.36
CA THR A 167 17.92 10.61 -13.37
C THR A 167 18.39 9.21 -12.99
N GLU A 168 18.48 8.85 -11.71
CA GLU A 168 18.94 7.52 -11.31
C GLU A 168 17.77 6.57 -11.06
N ALA A 169 17.70 5.48 -11.83
CA ALA A 169 16.64 4.50 -11.76
C ALA A 169 17.07 3.22 -11.02
N LEU A 170 16.12 2.65 -10.30
CA LEU A 170 16.25 1.41 -9.54
C LEU A 170 15.44 0.30 -10.23
N ALA A 171 15.99 -0.91 -10.27
CA ALA A 171 15.26 -2.11 -10.65
C ALA A 171 14.76 -2.82 -9.38
N VAL A 172 13.46 -2.99 -9.25
CA VAL A 172 12.79 -3.49 -8.04
C VAL A 172 11.80 -4.58 -8.39
N ASP A 173 11.73 -5.64 -7.58
CA ASP A 173 10.68 -6.66 -7.65
C ASP A 173 9.55 -6.36 -6.65
N VAL A 174 8.31 -6.49 -7.09
CA VAL A 174 7.11 -6.26 -6.26
C VAL A 174 6.51 -7.60 -5.85
N ALA A 175 6.82 -8.04 -4.64
CA ALA A 175 6.38 -9.33 -4.12
C ALA A 175 4.84 -9.43 -3.94
N GLN A 176 4.19 -8.33 -3.61
CA GLN A 176 2.74 -8.32 -3.34
C GLN A 176 1.88 -8.45 -4.59
N PHE A 177 2.43 -8.20 -5.78
CA PHE A 177 1.69 -8.38 -7.02
C PHE A 177 1.38 -9.87 -7.31
N ALA A 178 2.27 -10.77 -6.94
CA ALA A 178 2.03 -12.22 -7.05
C ALA A 178 0.94 -12.71 -6.08
N ALA A 179 0.84 -12.13 -4.89
CA ALA A 179 -0.21 -12.45 -3.91
C ALA A 179 -1.61 -11.99 -4.33
N PHE A 180 -1.68 -11.03 -5.24
CA PHE A 180 -2.92 -10.47 -5.77
C PHE A 180 -3.82 -11.50 -6.46
N THR A 181 -3.23 -12.50 -7.10
CA THR A 181 -3.98 -13.58 -7.78
C THR A 181 -4.18 -14.82 -6.92
N ALA A 182 -3.34 -15.04 -5.92
CA ALA A 182 -3.40 -16.20 -5.05
C ALA A 182 -4.48 -16.09 -3.95
N ALA A 183 -4.90 -14.88 -3.59
CA ALA A 183 -5.90 -14.66 -2.53
C ALA A 183 -7.34 -14.98 -2.98
N ASP A 184 -7.60 -15.03 -4.30
CA ASP A 184 -8.93 -15.31 -4.86
C ASP A 184 -9.06 -16.80 -5.20
N CYS A 185 -9.02 -17.66 -4.18
CA CYS A 185 -9.05 -19.14 -4.30
C CYS A 185 -10.32 -19.73 -4.95
N THR A 186 -11.21 -18.93 -5.50
CA THR A 186 -12.36 -19.36 -6.29
C THR A 186 -12.05 -19.50 -7.78
N LEU A 187 -10.84 -19.09 -8.20
CA LEU A 187 -10.41 -19.24 -9.59
C LEU A 187 -10.07 -20.71 -9.92
N PRO A 188 -10.41 -21.21 -11.12
CA PRO A 188 -9.95 -22.50 -11.59
C PRO A 188 -8.42 -22.60 -11.46
N SER A 189 -7.92 -23.79 -11.13
CA SER A 189 -6.47 -24.05 -10.94
C SER A 189 -5.60 -23.54 -12.10
N ALA A 190 -6.10 -23.53 -13.32
CA ALA A 190 -5.46 -22.97 -14.51
C ALA A 190 -5.21 -21.45 -14.44
N CYS A 191 -5.93 -20.69 -13.59
CA CYS A 191 -5.73 -19.26 -13.42
C CYS A 191 -4.78 -18.91 -12.27
N GLN A 192 -4.61 -19.82 -11.30
CA GLN A 192 -3.68 -19.64 -10.17
C GLN A 192 -2.21 -19.67 -10.61
N ASP A 193 -1.93 -20.28 -11.75
CA ASP A 193 -0.56 -20.48 -12.26
C ASP A 193 -0.06 -19.36 -13.19
N VAL A 194 -0.87 -18.34 -13.46
CA VAL A 194 -0.62 -17.39 -14.56
C VAL A 194 0.26 -16.21 -14.19
N LEU A 195 0.31 -15.77 -12.93
CA LEU A 195 1.11 -14.60 -12.51
C LEU A 195 2.21 -14.98 -11.52
N ALA A 196 3.44 -14.62 -11.85
CA ALA A 196 4.61 -14.92 -11.02
C ALA A 196 5.16 -13.69 -10.29
N GLY A 197 5.11 -12.52 -10.89
CA GLY A 197 5.66 -11.31 -10.30
C GLY A 197 5.61 -10.11 -11.24
N LEU A 198 5.95 -8.96 -10.68
CA LEU A 198 6.04 -7.67 -11.36
C LEU A 198 7.40 -7.04 -11.05
N GLY A 199 8.25 -6.95 -12.06
CA GLY A 199 9.47 -6.15 -11.99
C GLY A 199 9.19 -4.71 -12.40
N LEU A 200 9.77 -3.75 -11.69
CA LEU A 200 9.62 -2.33 -11.95
C LEU A 200 10.99 -1.65 -12.12
N VAL A 201 11.06 -0.71 -13.04
CA VAL A 201 12.07 0.34 -13.03
C VAL A 201 11.43 1.58 -12.44
N VAL A 202 12.04 2.13 -11.38
CA VAL A 202 11.48 3.26 -10.63
C VAL A 202 12.55 4.34 -10.39
N THR A 203 12.13 5.56 -10.17
CA THR A 203 13.05 6.63 -9.73
C THR A 203 13.60 6.34 -8.34
N ARG A 204 14.84 6.70 -8.06
CA ARG A 204 15.42 6.61 -6.71
C ARG A 204 14.68 7.51 -5.73
N ASP A 205 14.41 8.76 -6.11
CA ASP A 205 13.60 9.69 -5.33
C ASP A 205 12.11 9.47 -5.62
N GLY A 206 11.34 9.16 -4.58
CA GLY A 206 9.90 8.93 -4.65
C GLY A 206 9.47 7.52 -5.04
N ALA A 207 10.37 6.66 -5.57
CA ALA A 207 10.05 5.32 -6.07
C ALA A 207 8.91 5.32 -7.11
N ILE A 208 8.97 6.25 -8.05
CA ILE A 208 7.93 6.46 -9.06
C ILE A 208 8.16 5.49 -10.21
N PRO A 209 7.21 4.61 -10.57
CA PRO A 209 7.36 3.67 -11.67
C PRO A 209 7.55 4.37 -13.02
N LEU A 210 8.56 3.92 -13.78
CA LEU A 210 8.91 4.36 -15.13
C LEU A 210 8.67 3.27 -16.18
N ALA A 211 8.87 2.00 -15.81
CA ALA A 211 8.63 0.85 -16.67
C ALA A 211 8.28 -0.38 -15.85
N SER A 212 7.57 -1.32 -16.46
CA SER A 212 7.18 -2.57 -15.82
C SER A 212 7.45 -3.81 -16.68
N ARG A 213 7.59 -4.96 -16.01
CA ARG A 213 7.66 -6.29 -16.64
C ARG A 213 6.82 -7.26 -15.82
N VAL A 214 5.81 -7.84 -16.46
CA VAL A 214 4.94 -8.86 -15.86
C VAL A 214 5.49 -10.23 -16.20
N TYR A 215 5.68 -11.06 -15.19
CA TYR A 215 6.18 -12.43 -15.32
C TYR A 215 5.07 -13.43 -15.00
N ARG A 216 5.05 -14.55 -15.75
CA ARG A 216 4.16 -15.68 -15.48
C ARG A 216 4.86 -16.71 -14.61
N ARG A 217 4.12 -17.45 -13.82
CA ARG A 217 4.65 -18.49 -12.93
C ARG A 217 5.35 -19.61 -13.71
N GLU A 218 4.81 -20.02 -14.86
CA GLU A 218 5.39 -21.03 -15.74
C GLU A 218 6.71 -20.60 -16.37
N ASN A 219 6.88 -19.31 -16.60
CA ASN A 219 8.07 -18.68 -17.15
C ASN A 219 8.70 -17.73 -16.13
N ALA A 220 8.40 -17.90 -14.83
CA ALA A 220 8.95 -17.02 -13.82
C ALA A 220 10.48 -17.09 -13.92
N PRO A 221 11.12 -16.05 -14.44
CA PRO A 221 12.54 -15.96 -14.26
C PRO A 221 12.75 -15.98 -12.75
N THR A 222 13.73 -16.74 -12.31
CA THR A 222 14.26 -16.55 -10.98
C THR A 222 14.55 -15.06 -10.83
N PHE A 223 14.48 -14.52 -9.63
CA PHE A 223 14.85 -13.11 -9.38
C PHE A 223 16.18 -12.76 -10.07
N GLY A 224 17.10 -13.74 -10.19
CA GLY A 224 18.33 -13.60 -10.96
C GLY A 224 18.15 -13.24 -12.44
N ALA A 225 17.16 -13.83 -13.13
CA ALA A 225 16.90 -13.50 -14.53
C ALA A 225 16.22 -12.13 -14.69
N LEU A 226 15.28 -11.77 -13.78
CA LEU A 226 14.75 -10.42 -13.69
C LEU A 226 15.87 -9.39 -13.45
N ALA A 227 16.74 -9.73 -12.53
CA ALA A 227 17.89 -8.91 -12.19
C ALA A 227 18.87 -8.78 -13.37
N ALA A 228 19.04 -9.81 -14.19
CA ALA A 228 19.85 -9.73 -15.41
C ALA A 228 19.21 -8.77 -16.43
N GLU A 229 17.90 -8.88 -16.68
CA GLU A 229 17.23 -8.05 -17.68
C GLU A 229 17.17 -6.57 -17.28
N LEU A 230 16.78 -6.26 -16.05
CA LEU A 230 16.59 -4.88 -15.58
C LEU A 230 17.83 -4.30 -14.89
N GLY A 231 18.63 -5.14 -14.25
CA GLY A 231 19.76 -4.73 -13.42
C GLY A 231 21.03 -4.37 -14.20
N GLU A 232 21.13 -4.67 -15.49
CA GLU A 232 22.30 -4.27 -16.30
C GLU A 232 22.41 -2.75 -16.47
N ARG A 233 21.26 -2.07 -16.50
CA ARG A 233 21.17 -0.61 -16.73
C ARG A 233 20.79 0.19 -15.49
N HIS A 234 20.31 -0.48 -14.42
CA HIS A 234 19.76 0.17 -13.24
C HIS A 234 20.35 -0.42 -11.96
N THR A 235 20.38 0.35 -10.89
CA THR A 235 20.75 -0.16 -9.57
C THR A 235 19.69 -1.16 -9.09
N LEU A 236 20.11 -2.41 -8.87
CA LEU A 236 19.25 -3.47 -8.41
C LEU A 236 18.94 -3.35 -6.91
N VAL A 237 17.67 -3.44 -6.53
CA VAL A 237 17.26 -3.47 -5.12
C VAL A 237 16.67 -4.84 -4.77
N PHE A 238 17.23 -5.52 -3.77
CA PHE A 238 16.80 -6.84 -3.35
C PHE A 238 16.68 -6.99 -1.82
N HIS A 239 15.93 -8.00 -1.37
CA HIS A 239 15.84 -8.34 0.05
C HIS A 239 16.63 -9.63 0.37
N SER A 240 16.83 -9.90 1.66
CA SER A 240 17.63 -11.02 2.15
C SER A 240 17.23 -12.39 1.61
N GLY A 241 15.95 -12.65 1.36
CA GLY A 241 15.48 -13.91 0.75
C GLY A 241 15.82 -14.05 -0.74
N GLN A 242 16.24 -12.98 -1.42
CA GLN A 242 16.66 -12.97 -2.82
C GLN A 242 18.18 -12.95 -2.97
N ALA A 243 18.91 -12.62 -1.92
CA ALA A 243 20.37 -12.49 -1.94
C ALA A 243 21.05 -13.76 -2.46
N ALA A 244 20.61 -14.94 -2.02
CA ALA A 244 21.15 -16.23 -2.45
C ALA A 244 20.93 -16.57 -3.94
N GLN A 245 20.08 -15.83 -4.64
CA GLN A 245 19.82 -16.01 -6.09
C GLN A 245 20.70 -15.11 -6.96
N LEU A 246 21.54 -14.28 -6.35
CA LEU A 246 22.39 -13.31 -7.01
C LEU A 246 23.87 -13.67 -6.84
N ASP A 247 24.59 -13.64 -7.94
CA ASP A 247 26.06 -13.58 -7.88
C ASP A 247 26.47 -12.11 -7.70
N LEU A 248 26.63 -11.72 -6.44
CA LEU A 248 27.08 -10.36 -6.09
C LEU A 248 28.54 -10.11 -6.55
N GLY A 249 29.31 -11.16 -6.90
CA GLY A 249 30.67 -11.04 -7.43
C GLY A 249 30.72 -10.52 -8.86
N ALA A 250 29.78 -10.98 -9.68
CA ALA A 250 29.70 -10.64 -11.10
C ALA A 250 28.86 -9.39 -11.38
N ARG A 251 28.26 -8.77 -10.36
CA ARG A 251 27.30 -7.67 -10.56
C ARG A 251 27.80 -6.35 -9.99
N THR A 252 27.56 -5.28 -10.74
CA THR A 252 27.73 -3.89 -10.30
C THR A 252 26.38 -3.20 -10.20
N GLY A 253 26.27 -2.25 -9.27
CA GLY A 253 25.06 -1.43 -9.13
C GLY A 253 23.95 -2.11 -8.36
N PHE A 254 24.14 -2.33 -7.04
CA PHE A 254 23.11 -2.92 -6.20
C PHE A 254 22.99 -2.26 -4.81
N VAL A 255 21.80 -2.40 -4.25
CA VAL A 255 21.47 -2.15 -2.83
C VAL A 255 20.61 -3.32 -2.36
N GLY A 256 21.04 -4.04 -1.34
CA GLY A 256 20.31 -5.19 -0.84
C GLY A 256 20.29 -5.28 0.67
N SER A 257 19.49 -6.20 1.23
CA SER A 257 19.60 -6.58 2.63
C SER A 257 20.13 -7.99 2.78
N LEU A 258 20.82 -8.21 3.89
CA LEU A 258 21.37 -9.51 4.28
C LEU A 258 20.59 -10.08 5.46
N PRO A 259 20.53 -11.42 5.60
CA PRO A 259 19.96 -12.04 6.77
C PRO A 259 20.77 -11.67 8.03
N LEU A 260 20.07 -11.24 9.08
CA LEU A 260 20.73 -10.84 10.33
C LEU A 260 21.52 -12.00 10.98
N ALA A 261 20.98 -13.22 10.86
CA ALA A 261 21.57 -14.42 11.49
C ALA A 261 22.96 -14.77 10.94
N ASP A 262 23.27 -14.38 9.70
CA ASP A 262 24.52 -14.71 9.03
C ASP A 262 25.67 -13.75 9.43
N HIS A 263 25.34 -12.68 10.17
CA HIS A 263 26.29 -11.62 10.52
C HIS A 263 26.27 -11.27 12.03
N PRO A 264 26.50 -12.24 12.93
CA PRO A 264 26.47 -12.01 14.37
C PRO A 264 27.51 -10.99 14.82
N GLU A 265 28.66 -10.89 14.13
CA GLU A 265 29.72 -9.92 14.41
C GLU A 265 29.30 -8.47 14.21
N LEU A 266 28.37 -8.21 13.27
CA LEU A 266 27.79 -6.89 13.07
C LEU A 266 26.73 -6.61 14.13
N LEU A 267 25.91 -7.60 14.48
CA LEU A 267 24.87 -7.47 15.49
C LEU A 267 25.44 -7.19 16.89
N ALA A 268 26.62 -7.72 17.18
CA ALA A 268 27.34 -7.51 18.45
C ALA A 268 27.94 -6.10 18.59
N ARG A 269 27.94 -5.28 17.53
CA ARG A 269 28.48 -3.91 17.60
C ARG A 269 27.64 -3.04 18.53
N PRO A 270 28.28 -2.32 19.49
CA PRO A 270 27.56 -1.50 20.46
C PRO A 270 26.82 -0.35 19.79
N ALA A 271 25.78 0.14 20.45
CA ALA A 271 25.00 1.27 19.95
C ALA A 271 25.82 2.55 19.72
N SER A 272 26.92 2.73 20.48
CA SER A 272 27.80 3.90 20.43
C SER A 272 28.53 4.09 19.10
N VAL A 273 28.73 3.01 18.29
CA VAL A 273 29.37 3.15 16.97
C VAL A 273 28.42 3.65 15.88
N ARG A 274 27.12 3.66 16.15
CA ARG A 274 26.10 4.06 15.19
C ARG A 274 25.92 5.58 15.19
N ARG A 275 25.79 6.17 14.02
CA ARG A 275 25.54 7.60 13.81
C ARG A 275 24.12 7.85 13.32
N ARG A 276 23.53 8.99 13.61
CA ARG A 276 22.21 9.38 13.09
C ARG A 276 22.28 9.51 11.57
N VAL A 277 21.23 8.98 10.90
CA VAL A 277 21.06 9.08 9.45
C VAL A 277 20.01 10.14 9.20
N ASP A 278 20.38 11.27 8.61
CA ASP A 278 19.49 12.35 8.19
C ASP A 278 18.22 12.47 9.09
N PRO A 279 18.32 13.16 10.24
CA PRO A 279 17.25 13.17 11.24
C PRO A 279 15.94 13.78 10.75
N GLU A 280 15.97 14.64 9.73
CA GLU A 280 14.79 15.27 9.15
C GLU A 280 14.00 14.26 8.29
N ARG A 281 14.70 13.46 7.50
CA ARG A 281 14.09 12.43 6.63
C ARG A 281 13.82 11.12 7.38
N PHE A 282 14.66 10.75 8.34
CA PHE A 282 14.62 9.44 9.01
C PHE A 282 14.69 9.55 10.53
N ALA A 283 13.63 10.07 11.13
CA ALA A 283 13.55 10.20 12.58
C ALA A 283 13.83 8.88 13.32
N GLY A 284 14.79 8.89 14.25
CA GLY A 284 15.14 7.72 15.08
C GLY A 284 15.91 6.61 14.33
N LEU A 285 16.43 6.87 13.11
CA LEU A 285 17.30 5.96 12.39
C LEU A 285 18.77 6.22 12.70
N THR A 286 19.52 5.17 13.00
CA THR A 286 20.97 5.21 13.18
C THR A 286 21.64 4.16 12.31
N ALA A 287 22.89 4.37 11.91
CA ALA A 287 23.66 3.49 11.04
C ALA A 287 25.11 3.33 11.52
N PHE A 288 25.66 2.15 11.30
CA PHE A 288 27.10 1.87 11.34
C PHE A 288 27.52 1.41 9.94
N ASP A 289 28.26 2.26 9.24
CA ASP A 289 28.77 2.04 7.89
C ASP A 289 30.19 1.45 7.98
N THR A 290 30.40 0.31 7.34
CA THR A 290 31.66 -0.43 7.42
C THR A 290 31.88 -1.31 6.19
N VAL A 291 32.99 -2.01 6.17
CA VAL A 291 33.30 -3.06 5.18
C VAL A 291 33.36 -4.39 5.92
N ALA A 292 32.60 -5.38 5.42
CA ALA A 292 32.61 -6.74 5.93
C ALA A 292 32.80 -7.75 4.78
N THR A 293 33.11 -8.99 5.12
CA THR A 293 33.17 -10.09 4.16
C THR A 293 31.75 -10.63 3.94
N VAL A 294 31.27 -10.55 2.70
CA VAL A 294 29.98 -11.08 2.26
C VAL A 294 30.25 -11.95 1.04
N ASP A 295 29.85 -13.21 1.08
CA ASP A 295 30.08 -14.20 0.01
C ASP A 295 31.55 -14.25 -0.45
N GLY A 296 32.48 -14.24 0.51
CA GLY A 296 33.93 -14.30 0.24
C GLY A 296 34.58 -13.01 -0.26
N ALA A 297 33.82 -11.94 -0.48
CA ALA A 297 34.33 -10.65 -0.96
C ALA A 297 34.15 -9.54 0.08
N ARG A 298 35.07 -8.57 0.09
CA ARG A 298 34.94 -7.36 0.93
C ARG A 298 33.93 -6.42 0.31
N ARG A 299 32.86 -6.10 1.05
CA ARG A 299 31.76 -5.24 0.58
C ARG A 299 31.41 -4.20 1.62
N ARG A 300 30.90 -3.07 1.14
CA ARG A 300 30.32 -2.04 2.02
C ARG A 300 29.02 -2.58 2.62
N VAL A 301 28.94 -2.54 3.94
CA VAL A 301 27.81 -3.06 4.73
C VAL A 301 27.38 -1.99 5.72
N ILE A 302 26.09 -1.78 5.83
CA ILE A 302 25.49 -0.76 6.68
C ILE A 302 24.54 -1.44 7.67
N LEU A 303 24.92 -1.48 8.95
CA LEU A 303 24.03 -1.92 10.01
C LEU A 303 23.12 -0.74 10.41
N LEU A 304 21.86 -0.85 10.11
CA LEU A 304 20.82 0.10 10.50
C LEU A 304 20.18 -0.31 11.83
N HIS A 305 19.74 0.69 12.59
CA HIS A 305 18.81 0.50 13.71
C HIS A 305 17.77 1.60 13.71
N SER A 306 16.50 1.19 13.69
CA SER A 306 15.33 2.08 13.74
C SER A 306 14.62 1.92 15.09
N ALA A 307 14.53 3.00 15.85
CA ALA A 307 13.81 3.02 17.12
C ALA A 307 12.31 2.70 16.96
N THR A 308 11.69 3.20 15.88
CA THR A 308 10.28 2.95 15.55
C THR A 308 10.05 1.47 15.24
N LEU A 309 10.92 0.87 14.40
CA LEU A 309 10.85 -0.54 14.06
C LEU A 309 11.12 -1.43 15.28
N HIS A 310 12.10 -1.06 16.13
CA HIS A 310 12.37 -1.75 17.39
C HIS A 310 11.12 -1.79 18.27
N ALA A 311 10.49 -0.64 18.51
CA ALA A 311 9.28 -0.56 19.33
C ALA A 311 8.11 -1.36 18.72
N ALA A 312 7.94 -1.34 17.40
CA ALA A 312 6.91 -2.11 16.72
C ALA A 312 7.15 -3.63 16.84
N GLN A 313 8.38 -4.08 16.60
CA GLN A 313 8.76 -5.50 16.73
C GLN A 313 8.67 -5.99 18.17
N TYR A 314 9.06 -5.16 19.15
CA TYR A 314 8.93 -5.49 20.55
C TYR A 314 7.47 -5.68 20.97
N ARG A 315 6.57 -4.76 20.56
CA ARG A 315 5.12 -4.91 20.82
C ARG A 315 4.54 -6.16 20.16
N ALA A 316 4.89 -6.43 18.91
CA ALA A 316 4.42 -7.62 18.19
C ALA A 316 4.90 -8.91 18.89
N PHE A 317 6.17 -8.95 19.29
CA PHE A 317 6.77 -10.08 20.01
C PHE A 317 6.11 -10.30 21.38
N THR A 318 5.90 -9.24 22.18
CA THR A 318 5.25 -9.37 23.48
C THR A 318 3.79 -9.83 23.37
N SER A 319 3.07 -9.40 22.32
CA SER A 319 1.72 -9.90 22.01
C SER A 319 1.74 -11.39 21.64
N GLU A 320 2.69 -11.80 20.79
CA GLU A 320 2.87 -13.21 20.42
C GLU A 320 3.24 -14.07 21.63
N LEU A 321 4.19 -13.62 22.45
CA LEU A 321 4.60 -14.29 23.69
C LEU A 321 3.40 -14.47 24.63
N SER A 322 2.61 -13.41 24.86
CA SER A 322 1.42 -13.45 25.70
C SER A 322 0.37 -14.44 25.19
N THR A 323 0.21 -14.54 23.88
CA THR A 323 -0.72 -15.50 23.26
C THR A 323 -0.22 -16.93 23.42
N THR A 324 1.07 -17.17 23.16
CA THR A 324 1.70 -18.48 23.34
C THR A 324 1.64 -18.96 24.79
N VAL A 325 1.92 -18.06 25.73
CA VAL A 325 1.83 -18.34 27.17
C VAL A 325 0.41 -18.74 27.54
N ARG A 326 -0.61 -18.03 27.08
CA ARG A 326 -2.03 -18.33 27.34
C ARG A 326 -2.45 -19.69 26.77
N GLU A 327 -1.99 -20.04 25.57
CA GLU A 327 -2.24 -21.34 24.95
C GLU A 327 -1.60 -22.49 25.77
N LEU A 328 -0.38 -22.30 26.25
CA LEU A 328 0.32 -23.27 27.12
C LEU A 328 -0.36 -23.38 28.50
N ASP A 329 -0.82 -22.28 29.09
CA ASP A 329 -1.57 -22.28 30.34
C ASP A 329 -2.90 -23.05 30.18
N GLY A 330 -3.58 -22.88 29.05
CA GLY A 330 -4.77 -23.65 28.71
C GLY A 330 -4.49 -25.16 28.64
N LEU A 331 -3.39 -25.55 27.98
CA LEU A 331 -2.95 -26.95 27.93
C LEU A 331 -2.56 -27.46 29.32
N ALA A 332 -1.83 -26.68 30.11
CA ALA A 332 -1.45 -27.05 31.49
C ALA A 332 -2.69 -27.24 32.38
N ALA A 333 -3.68 -26.34 32.28
CA ALA A 333 -4.94 -26.45 33.01
C ALA A 333 -5.74 -27.70 32.60
N ALA A 334 -5.82 -28.01 31.30
CA ALA A 334 -6.49 -29.20 30.79
C ALA A 334 -5.84 -30.51 31.28
N LEU A 335 -4.48 -30.53 31.33
CA LEU A 335 -3.74 -31.64 31.92
C LEU A 335 -3.97 -31.76 33.42
N ALA A 336 -3.95 -30.66 34.16
CA ALA A 336 -4.20 -30.65 35.60
C ALA A 336 -5.62 -31.09 35.97
N ALA A 337 -6.61 -30.70 35.16
CA ALA A 337 -8.03 -31.08 35.34
C ALA A 337 -8.33 -32.51 34.85
N GLY A 338 -7.37 -33.21 34.20
CA GLY A 338 -7.59 -34.54 33.62
C GLY A 338 -8.53 -34.57 32.43
N THR A 339 -8.84 -33.42 31.84
CA THR A 339 -9.68 -33.30 30.64
C THR A 339 -8.93 -33.61 29.35
N HIS A 340 -7.62 -33.45 29.36
CA HIS A 340 -6.74 -33.84 28.26
C HIS A 340 -6.35 -35.32 28.39
N ARG A 341 -6.72 -36.15 27.42
CA ARG A 341 -6.54 -37.62 27.45
C ARG A 341 -5.33 -38.12 26.65
N GLY A 342 -4.53 -37.22 26.08
CA GLY A 342 -3.37 -37.56 25.29
C GLY A 342 -2.24 -38.18 26.13
N ASP A 343 -1.47 -39.06 25.50
CA ASP A 343 -0.23 -39.55 26.10
C ASP A 343 0.88 -38.47 26.07
N ARG A 344 2.03 -38.79 26.69
CA ARG A 344 3.17 -37.88 26.77
C ARG A 344 3.65 -37.40 25.40
N THR A 345 3.60 -38.26 24.40
CA THR A 345 4.08 -37.96 23.03
C THR A 345 3.12 -36.98 22.35
N GLN A 346 1.82 -37.17 22.51
CA GLN A 346 0.80 -36.29 21.96
C GLN A 346 0.84 -34.89 22.60
N VAL A 347 0.97 -34.83 23.94
CA VAL A 347 1.11 -33.56 24.66
C VAL A 347 2.38 -32.83 24.25
N HIS A 348 3.51 -33.56 24.12
CA HIS A 348 4.76 -32.96 23.65
C HIS A 348 4.64 -32.42 22.21
N ALA A 349 3.96 -33.15 21.32
CA ALA A 349 3.72 -32.68 19.96
C ALA A 349 2.84 -31.42 19.93
N GLU A 350 1.81 -31.37 20.76
CA GLU A 350 0.92 -30.20 20.88
C GLU A 350 1.68 -28.98 21.45
N MET A 351 2.43 -29.17 22.51
CA MET A 351 3.31 -28.15 23.08
C MET A 351 4.30 -27.62 22.03
N SER A 352 4.96 -28.52 21.29
CA SER A 352 5.88 -28.16 20.21
C SER A 352 5.16 -27.41 19.09
N ARG A 353 3.90 -27.74 18.77
CA ARG A 353 3.08 -27.05 17.78
C ARG A 353 2.76 -25.62 18.23
N ILE A 354 2.42 -25.42 19.50
CA ILE A 354 2.13 -24.10 20.08
C ILE A 354 3.37 -23.19 19.98
N ILE A 355 4.57 -23.72 20.23
CA ILE A 355 5.81 -22.95 20.27
C ILE A 355 6.47 -22.85 18.90
N ARG A 356 6.31 -23.84 18.01
CA ARG A 356 7.05 -24.01 16.76
C ARG A 356 7.02 -22.78 15.83
N GLY A 357 8.20 -22.44 15.31
CA GLY A 357 8.37 -21.38 14.32
C GLY A 357 8.25 -19.98 14.89
N ARG A 358 8.14 -19.85 16.19
CA ARG A 358 8.00 -18.58 16.91
C ARG A 358 9.33 -18.20 17.54
N ARG A 359 9.69 -16.92 17.51
CA ARG A 359 10.87 -16.40 18.23
C ARG A 359 10.79 -16.65 19.75
N VAL A 360 9.59 -16.93 20.24
CA VAL A 360 9.31 -17.27 21.64
C VAL A 360 10.02 -18.53 22.12
N GLU A 361 10.41 -19.47 21.23
CA GLU A 361 11.24 -20.63 21.59
C GLU A 361 12.53 -20.25 22.31
N ARG A 362 13.11 -19.09 21.98
CA ARG A 362 14.39 -18.63 22.52
C ARG A 362 14.28 -18.06 23.94
N VAL A 363 13.06 -17.78 24.39
CA VAL A 363 12.79 -17.09 25.65
C VAL A 363 11.83 -17.85 26.56
N LEU A 364 11.31 -18.99 26.09
CA LEU A 364 10.30 -19.76 26.82
C LEU A 364 10.88 -21.14 27.19
N ASN A 365 11.05 -21.37 28.47
CA ASN A 365 11.44 -22.66 29.01
C ASN A 365 10.19 -23.45 29.37
N THR A 366 10.06 -24.67 28.86
CA THR A 366 8.93 -25.55 29.14
C THR A 366 9.43 -26.89 29.65
N ALA A 367 8.76 -27.47 30.65
CA ALA A 367 9.05 -28.78 31.18
C ALA A 367 7.75 -29.60 31.27
N LEU A 368 7.78 -30.82 30.70
CA LEU A 368 6.68 -31.78 30.80
C LEU A 368 7.14 -32.91 31.76
N THR A 369 6.47 -33.01 32.91
CA THR A 369 6.70 -34.05 33.92
C THR A 369 5.58 -35.08 33.93
N GLY A 370 5.81 -36.26 34.53
CA GLY A 370 4.89 -37.38 34.54
C GLY A 370 5.07 -38.33 33.36
N ASN A 371 4.66 -39.62 33.54
CA ASN A 371 4.83 -40.66 32.54
C ASN A 371 3.49 -41.25 32.02
N ARG A 372 2.40 -41.10 32.78
CA ARG A 372 1.07 -41.62 32.42
C ARG A 372 0.08 -40.50 32.15
N ALA A 373 -0.89 -40.77 31.29
CA ALA A 373 -2.03 -39.89 31.11
C ALA A 373 -2.70 -39.63 32.47
N GLY A 374 -2.93 -38.37 32.81
CA GLY A 374 -3.44 -37.94 34.13
C GLY A 374 -2.38 -37.52 35.15
N GLU A 375 -1.11 -38.01 35.02
CA GLU A 375 0.03 -37.58 35.82
C GLU A 375 0.82 -36.45 35.15
N LEU A 376 0.55 -36.19 33.88
CA LEU A 376 1.29 -35.19 33.11
C LEU A 376 1.03 -33.78 33.68
N ARG A 377 2.12 -33.07 33.86
CA ARG A 377 2.11 -31.67 34.30
C ARG A 377 3.03 -30.87 33.39
N LEU A 378 2.51 -29.76 32.90
CA LEU A 378 3.27 -28.81 32.07
C LEU A 378 3.62 -27.59 32.90
N GLU A 379 4.91 -27.35 33.01
CA GLU A 379 5.45 -26.12 33.60
C GLU A 379 6.03 -25.24 32.50
N ARG A 380 5.90 -23.95 32.63
CA ARG A 380 6.51 -22.98 31.72
C ARG A 380 7.10 -21.81 32.50
N ARG A 381 8.18 -21.25 31.98
CA ARG A 381 8.83 -20.06 32.53
C ARG A 381 9.31 -19.17 31.39
N VAL A 382 8.98 -17.88 31.44
CA VAL A 382 9.57 -16.87 30.55
C VAL A 382 10.91 -16.42 31.15
N ASP A 383 11.95 -16.44 30.32
CA ASP A 383 13.27 -15.89 30.65
C ASP A 383 13.31 -14.42 30.19
N GLU A 384 13.04 -13.51 31.13
CA GLU A 384 13.02 -12.05 30.88
C GLU A 384 14.39 -11.53 30.42
N ALA A 385 15.50 -12.13 30.90
CA ALA A 385 16.82 -11.76 30.45
C ALA A 385 17.07 -12.19 28.99
N ALA A 386 16.53 -13.36 28.58
CA ALA A 386 16.55 -13.78 27.18
C ALA A 386 15.67 -12.89 26.29
N VAL A 387 14.52 -12.42 26.79
CA VAL A 387 13.69 -11.42 26.08
C VAL A 387 14.46 -10.15 25.83
N ALA A 388 15.13 -9.61 26.84
CA ALA A 388 15.94 -8.40 26.72
C ALA A 388 17.10 -8.60 25.72
N ARG A 389 17.82 -9.72 25.81
CA ARG A 389 18.91 -10.06 24.88
C ARG A 389 18.40 -10.19 23.44
N LEU A 390 17.29 -10.89 23.22
CA LEU A 390 16.67 -11.04 21.90
C LEU A 390 16.30 -9.69 21.29
N ALA A 391 15.69 -8.81 22.12
CA ALA A 391 15.29 -7.47 21.67
C ALA A 391 16.52 -6.62 21.31
N GLU A 392 17.56 -6.63 22.14
CA GLU A 392 18.78 -5.89 21.86
C GLU A 392 19.54 -6.45 20.65
N GLU A 393 19.54 -7.76 20.45
CA GLU A 393 20.26 -8.41 19.36
C GLU A 393 19.62 -8.17 18.00
N PHE A 394 18.28 -8.29 17.90
CA PHE A 394 17.59 -8.34 16.59
C PHE A 394 16.64 -7.19 16.30
N PHE A 395 15.95 -6.63 17.33
CA PHE A 395 14.85 -5.72 17.05
C PHE A 395 15.33 -4.36 16.56
N GLY A 396 14.63 -3.84 15.56
CA GLY A 396 14.97 -2.59 14.92
C GLY A 396 16.19 -2.64 14.01
N LYS A 397 16.92 -3.77 13.96
CA LYS A 397 18.15 -3.90 13.17
C LYS A 397 17.86 -4.41 11.76
N GLN A 398 18.67 -3.95 10.83
CA GLN A 398 18.70 -4.37 9.43
C GLN A 398 20.12 -4.21 8.91
N ILE A 399 20.58 -5.15 8.11
CA ILE A 399 21.90 -5.07 7.46
C ILE A 399 21.67 -4.84 5.98
N LEU A 400 22.19 -3.73 5.47
CA LEU A 400 22.24 -3.45 4.03
C LEU A 400 23.63 -3.75 3.49
N VAL A 401 23.67 -4.17 2.23
CA VAL A 401 24.90 -4.36 1.45
C VAL A 401 24.78 -3.59 0.15
N THR A 402 25.88 -2.96 -0.28
CA THR A 402 25.91 -2.18 -1.52
C THR A 402 27.33 -2.06 -2.06
N ASP A 403 27.42 -1.87 -3.39
CA ASP A 403 28.63 -1.44 -4.06
C ASP A 403 28.58 0.05 -4.45
N ARG A 404 27.45 0.73 -4.17
CA ARG A 404 27.28 2.15 -4.47
C ARG A 404 28.00 3.03 -3.44
N ASP A 405 28.70 4.04 -3.94
CA ASP A 405 29.34 5.08 -3.11
C ASP A 405 28.35 6.24 -2.83
N TRP A 406 27.15 5.88 -2.42
CA TRP A 406 26.13 6.86 -2.03
C TRP A 406 26.19 7.18 -0.53
N PRO A 407 25.79 8.38 -0.11
CA PRO A 407 25.53 8.66 1.29
C PRO A 407 24.57 7.61 1.88
N VAL A 408 24.73 7.27 3.17
CA VAL A 408 23.89 6.27 3.84
C VAL A 408 22.39 6.58 3.68
N ALA A 409 22.01 7.85 3.74
CA ALA A 409 20.64 8.30 3.55
C ALA A 409 20.06 7.88 2.17
N GLU A 410 20.88 7.97 1.12
CA GLU A 410 20.48 7.60 -0.23
C GLU A 410 20.39 6.08 -0.42
N VAL A 411 21.30 5.32 0.20
CA VAL A 411 21.21 3.84 0.24
C VAL A 411 19.92 3.40 0.94
N VAL A 412 19.56 4.04 2.06
CA VAL A 412 18.32 3.78 2.78
C VAL A 412 17.10 4.14 1.94
N THR A 413 17.13 5.27 1.24
CA THR A 413 16.04 5.70 0.33
C THR A 413 15.82 4.68 -0.77
N ALA A 414 16.90 4.27 -1.45
CA ALA A 414 16.84 3.25 -2.51
C ALA A 414 16.28 1.91 -1.99
N TYR A 415 16.75 1.44 -0.84
CA TYR A 415 16.25 0.21 -0.27
C TYR A 415 14.76 0.28 0.12
N ARG A 416 14.32 1.42 0.68
CA ARG A 416 12.91 1.63 1.07
C ARG A 416 11.96 1.75 -0.11
N ALA A 417 12.45 2.06 -1.32
CA ALA A 417 11.63 2.14 -2.53
C ALA A 417 10.76 0.88 -2.70
N ARG A 418 11.34 -0.30 -2.49
CA ARG A 418 10.62 -1.57 -2.54
C ARG A 418 9.47 -1.64 -1.52
N THR A 419 9.73 -1.27 -0.28
CA THR A 419 8.71 -1.29 0.79
C THR A 419 7.56 -0.33 0.48
N TYR A 420 7.86 0.84 -0.06
CA TYR A 420 6.83 1.79 -0.48
C TYR A 420 5.98 1.22 -1.60
N LEU A 421 6.60 0.60 -2.60
CA LEU A 421 5.89 -0.05 -3.71
C LEU A 421 5.02 -1.22 -3.21
N ASP A 422 5.55 -2.12 -2.40
CA ASP A 422 4.79 -3.24 -1.83
C ASP A 422 3.56 -2.74 -1.05
N SER A 423 3.70 -1.67 -0.26
CA SER A 423 2.58 -1.09 0.48
C SER A 423 1.56 -0.41 -0.43
N THR A 424 2.03 0.26 -1.48
CA THR A 424 1.18 0.91 -2.48
C THR A 424 0.40 -0.12 -3.28
N PHE A 425 1.05 -1.18 -3.77
CA PHE A 425 0.34 -2.24 -4.50
C PHE A 425 -0.66 -2.97 -3.62
N ARG A 426 -0.36 -3.19 -2.35
CA ARG A 426 -1.33 -3.72 -1.37
C ARG A 426 -2.55 -2.80 -1.22
N TRP A 427 -2.34 -1.50 -1.14
CA TRP A 427 -3.43 -0.52 -1.11
C TRP A 427 -4.26 -0.54 -2.40
N LEU A 428 -3.61 -0.43 -3.56
CA LEU A 428 -4.27 -0.40 -4.87
C LEU A 428 -5.05 -1.69 -5.17
N THR A 429 -4.69 -2.80 -4.54
CA THR A 429 -5.32 -4.09 -4.76
C THR A 429 -6.47 -4.36 -3.81
N GLY A 430 -6.53 -3.67 -2.66
CA GLY A 430 -7.54 -3.88 -1.64
C GLY A 430 -7.45 -5.25 -0.95
N SER A 431 -8.27 -5.48 0.05
CA SER A 431 -8.42 -6.78 0.71
C SER A 431 -9.33 -7.74 -0.08
N ALA A 432 -10.20 -7.19 -0.92
CA ALA A 432 -11.02 -7.94 -1.86
C ALA A 432 -10.63 -7.50 -3.27
N VAL A 433 -9.93 -8.34 -3.99
CA VAL A 433 -9.62 -8.09 -5.39
C VAL A 433 -10.93 -7.98 -6.15
N ALA A 434 -11.41 -6.75 -6.32
CA ALA A 434 -12.39 -6.44 -7.32
C ALA A 434 -11.69 -6.55 -8.69
N GLY A 435 -11.46 -7.79 -9.12
CA GLY A 435 -11.10 -8.03 -10.50
C GLY A 435 -12.23 -7.56 -11.40
N PRO A 436 -11.95 -7.26 -12.68
CA PRO A 436 -13.04 -6.98 -13.61
C PRO A 436 -14.03 -8.13 -13.60
N SER A 437 -15.29 -7.84 -13.38
CA SER A 437 -16.35 -8.80 -13.57
C SER A 437 -16.55 -9.07 -15.07
N PRO A 438 -16.64 -10.33 -15.51
CA PRO A 438 -16.66 -11.57 -14.73
C PRO A 438 -15.23 -12.09 -14.45
N ARG A 439 -14.98 -12.52 -13.21
CA ARG A 439 -13.68 -12.95 -12.68
C ARG A 439 -13.06 -14.19 -13.38
N TRP A 440 -13.81 -14.92 -14.20
CA TRP A 440 -13.40 -16.18 -14.83
C TRP A 440 -12.70 -16.06 -16.20
N GLU A 441 -12.53 -14.85 -16.73
CA GLU A 441 -11.87 -14.66 -18.02
C GLU A 441 -10.52 -13.93 -17.94
N TRP A 442 -9.64 -14.36 -17.06
CA TRP A 442 -8.28 -13.82 -16.97
C TRP A 442 -7.42 -14.33 -18.14
N THR A 443 -7.44 -13.61 -19.25
CA THR A 443 -6.48 -13.81 -20.32
C THR A 443 -5.18 -13.09 -20.02
N SER A 444 -4.07 -13.55 -20.61
CA SER A 444 -2.77 -12.86 -20.53
C SER A 444 -2.84 -11.38 -20.87
N HIS A 445 -3.68 -11.06 -21.84
CA HIS A 445 -3.90 -9.68 -22.27
C HIS A 445 -4.61 -8.83 -21.18
N ARG A 446 -5.64 -9.36 -20.56
CA ARG A 446 -6.35 -8.67 -19.47
C ARG A 446 -5.43 -8.44 -18.28
N ILE A 447 -4.58 -9.41 -17.97
CA ILE A 447 -3.57 -9.31 -16.92
C ILE A 447 -2.59 -8.17 -17.22
N ALA A 448 -2.08 -8.09 -18.46
CA ALA A 448 -1.16 -7.02 -18.87
C ALA A 448 -1.81 -5.63 -18.76
N VAL A 449 -3.07 -5.50 -19.20
CA VAL A 449 -3.84 -4.25 -19.07
C VAL A 449 -4.06 -3.88 -17.60
N HIS A 450 -4.39 -4.87 -16.77
CA HIS A 450 -4.59 -4.65 -15.35
C HIS A 450 -3.30 -4.25 -14.64
N ALA A 451 -2.17 -4.88 -15.00
CA ALA A 451 -0.85 -4.50 -14.51
C ALA A 451 -0.51 -3.06 -14.90
N LEU A 452 -0.70 -2.69 -16.18
CA LEU A 452 -0.50 -1.31 -16.65
C LEU A 452 -1.30 -0.31 -15.82
N VAL A 453 -2.62 -0.53 -15.64
CA VAL A 453 -3.47 0.38 -14.85
C VAL A 453 -2.97 0.49 -13.41
N SER A 454 -2.56 -0.61 -12.80
CA SER A 454 -2.02 -0.61 -11.42
C SER A 454 -0.68 0.11 -11.33
N VAL A 455 0.19 -0.07 -12.31
CA VAL A 455 1.48 0.64 -12.40
C VAL A 455 1.26 2.14 -12.59
N LEU A 456 0.37 2.54 -13.49
CA LEU A 456 0.04 3.96 -13.69
C LEU A 456 -0.60 4.60 -12.45
N ALA A 457 -1.44 3.85 -11.72
CA ALA A 457 -1.99 4.32 -10.45
C ALA A 457 -0.89 4.48 -9.39
N ALA A 458 0.07 3.55 -9.32
CA ALA A 458 1.26 3.69 -8.48
C ALA A 458 2.10 4.90 -8.90
N THR A 459 2.33 5.12 -10.19
CA THR A 459 3.05 6.29 -10.72
C THR A 459 2.43 7.59 -10.22
N VAL A 460 1.13 7.76 -10.40
CA VAL A 460 0.40 8.97 -9.98
C VAL A 460 0.46 9.16 -8.46
N THR A 461 0.19 8.11 -7.69
CA THR A 461 0.16 8.21 -6.22
C THR A 461 1.55 8.40 -5.62
N HIS A 462 2.60 7.85 -6.22
CA HIS A 462 3.99 8.09 -5.81
C HIS A 462 4.47 9.50 -6.17
N LEU A 463 4.06 10.07 -7.31
CA LEU A 463 4.27 11.49 -7.60
C LEU A 463 3.66 12.38 -6.53
N MET A 464 2.39 12.13 -6.18
CA MET A 464 1.70 12.88 -5.12
C MET A 464 2.40 12.71 -3.76
N ARG A 465 2.82 11.49 -3.41
CA ARG A 465 3.53 11.22 -2.17
C ARG A 465 4.87 11.99 -2.12
N ARG A 466 5.64 11.98 -3.21
CA ARG A 466 6.90 12.73 -3.30
C ARG A 466 6.69 14.23 -3.10
N GLU A 467 5.63 14.80 -3.65
CA GLU A 467 5.29 16.21 -3.44
C GLU A 467 4.95 16.50 -1.97
N ALA A 468 4.18 15.61 -1.33
CA ALA A 468 3.86 15.72 0.10
C ALA A 468 5.12 15.60 0.97
N ASP A 469 6.02 14.65 0.66
CA ASP A 469 7.30 14.48 1.37
C ASP A 469 8.18 15.74 1.26
N ARG A 470 8.24 16.37 0.06
CA ARG A 470 8.98 17.63 -0.15
C ARG A 470 8.36 18.83 0.58
N ALA A 471 7.06 18.77 0.84
CA ALA A 471 6.36 19.74 1.69
C ALA A 471 6.46 19.41 3.20
N GLY A 472 7.30 18.44 3.59
CA GLY A 472 7.52 18.04 4.99
C GLY A 472 6.44 17.12 5.57
N MET A 473 5.56 16.59 4.72
CA MET A 473 4.47 15.69 5.14
C MET A 473 4.87 14.24 4.83
N ASN A 474 5.57 13.58 5.74
CA ASN A 474 5.99 12.18 5.62
C ASN A 474 4.77 11.24 5.73
N LEU A 475 4.10 10.97 4.60
CA LEU A 475 2.92 10.12 4.49
C LEU A 475 3.19 8.92 3.59
N SER A 476 2.64 7.77 3.95
CA SER A 476 2.47 6.66 3.00
C SER A 476 1.40 7.03 1.95
N VAL A 477 1.37 6.31 0.83
CA VAL A 477 0.31 6.50 -0.19
C VAL A 477 -1.08 6.29 0.41
N ALA A 478 -1.25 5.28 1.27
CA ALA A 478 -2.52 5.01 1.93
C ALA A 478 -2.96 6.17 2.82
N GLU A 479 -2.08 6.67 3.69
CA GLU A 479 -2.37 7.80 4.58
C GLU A 479 -2.67 9.07 3.78
N LEU A 480 -1.90 9.34 2.72
CA LEU A 480 -2.13 10.49 1.84
C LEU A 480 -3.53 10.46 1.22
N LEU A 481 -3.89 9.32 0.63
CA LEU A 481 -5.20 9.15 0.00
C LEU A 481 -6.34 9.17 1.02
N ASP A 482 -6.15 8.62 2.22
CA ASP A 482 -7.14 8.66 3.30
C ASP A 482 -7.35 10.07 3.84
N GLN A 483 -6.30 10.87 3.99
CA GLN A 483 -6.42 12.28 4.36
C GLN A 483 -7.19 13.06 3.28
N LEU A 484 -6.87 12.86 2.02
CA LEU A 484 -7.56 13.50 0.89
C LEU A 484 -9.02 13.04 0.78
N ARG A 485 -9.31 11.75 0.96
CA ARG A 485 -10.67 11.18 0.96
C ARG A 485 -11.55 11.80 2.06
N GLY A 486 -10.94 12.17 3.18
CA GLY A 486 -11.62 12.87 4.27
C GLY A 486 -12.13 14.27 3.89
N ILE A 487 -11.65 14.85 2.76
CA ILE A 487 -12.19 16.09 2.20
C ILE A 487 -13.38 15.72 1.32
N GLY A 488 -14.58 15.80 1.89
CA GLY A 488 -15.82 15.45 1.23
C GLY A 488 -16.53 16.64 0.58
N GLU A 489 -17.42 16.36 -0.33
CA GLU A 489 -18.34 17.33 -0.93
C GLU A 489 -19.78 16.90 -0.73
N THR A 490 -20.61 17.85 -0.31
CA THR A 490 -22.07 17.69 -0.25
C THR A 490 -22.72 18.51 -1.35
N VAL A 491 -23.49 17.86 -2.21
CA VAL A 491 -24.29 18.48 -3.26
C VAL A 491 -25.72 18.54 -2.80
N LEU A 492 -26.20 19.73 -2.47
CA LEU A 492 -27.61 19.99 -2.14
C LEU A 492 -28.39 20.26 -3.44
N ARG A 493 -29.51 19.57 -3.62
CA ARG A 493 -30.44 19.81 -4.71
C ARG A 493 -31.67 20.55 -4.16
N HIS A 494 -32.03 21.68 -4.76
CA HIS A 494 -33.19 22.45 -4.40
C HIS A 494 -34.31 22.23 -5.44
N ARG A 495 -35.56 22.11 -4.98
CA ARG A 495 -36.71 22.07 -5.86
C ARG A 495 -36.79 23.42 -6.60
N SER A 496 -37.07 23.38 -7.88
CA SER A 496 -37.36 24.58 -8.68
C SER A 496 -38.83 24.53 -9.12
N THR A 497 -39.53 25.61 -8.92
CA THR A 497 -40.93 25.74 -9.33
C THR A 497 -41.07 26.00 -10.84
N GLY A 498 -40.00 26.07 -11.58
CA GLY A 498 -39.96 26.20 -13.03
C GLY A 498 -38.49 26.26 -13.48
N GLY A 499 -38.00 25.22 -14.19
CA GLY A 499 -36.66 25.18 -14.73
C GLY A 499 -35.79 24.07 -14.15
N ARG A 500 -34.46 24.10 -14.46
CA ARG A 500 -33.48 23.12 -13.92
C ARG A 500 -33.36 23.27 -12.41
N PRO A 501 -33.31 22.14 -11.67
CA PRO A 501 -33.03 22.17 -10.23
C PRO A 501 -31.73 22.93 -9.93
N ARG A 502 -31.78 23.82 -8.95
CA ARG A 502 -30.56 24.50 -8.48
C ARG A 502 -29.77 23.52 -7.58
N THR A 503 -28.47 23.48 -7.79
CA THR A 503 -27.54 22.68 -6.95
C THR A 503 -26.59 23.61 -6.25
N ARG A 504 -26.37 23.38 -4.94
CA ARG A 504 -25.33 24.03 -4.14
C ARG A 504 -24.32 22.97 -3.75
N ARG A 505 -23.04 23.24 -3.98
CA ARG A 505 -21.92 22.38 -3.58
C ARG A 505 -21.27 22.98 -2.34
N ILE A 506 -20.95 22.15 -1.35
CA ILE A 506 -20.33 22.57 -0.09
C ILE A 506 -19.24 21.55 0.22
N LEU A 507 -18.01 22.02 0.46
CA LEU A 507 -16.93 21.18 0.95
C LEU A 507 -17.02 21.00 2.46
N SER A 508 -16.57 19.85 2.96
CA SER A 508 -16.46 19.59 4.39
C SER A 508 -15.38 20.48 5.02
N ASP A 509 -15.50 20.70 6.33
CA ASP A 509 -14.42 21.29 7.10
C ASP A 509 -13.17 20.41 7.02
N ARG A 510 -12.00 21.05 7.04
CA ARG A 510 -10.70 20.41 6.88
C ARG A 510 -9.88 20.52 8.16
N THR A 511 -9.19 19.45 8.52
CA THR A 511 -8.11 19.51 9.51
C THR A 511 -6.93 20.32 8.97
N GLY A 512 -6.00 20.75 9.82
CA GLY A 512 -4.81 21.48 9.37
C GLY A 512 -4.00 20.72 8.32
N ARG A 513 -3.89 19.38 8.47
CA ARG A 513 -3.20 18.52 7.48
C ARG A 513 -3.96 18.43 6.16
N GLN A 514 -5.27 18.28 6.20
CA GLN A 514 -6.12 18.27 5.00
C GLN A 514 -6.10 19.62 4.28
N GLN A 515 -6.03 20.73 5.02
CA GLN A 515 -5.90 22.06 4.43
C GLN A 515 -4.55 22.20 3.72
N ALA A 516 -3.45 21.77 4.33
CA ALA A 516 -2.14 21.79 3.70
C ALA A 516 -2.09 20.96 2.40
N LEU A 517 -2.71 19.76 2.39
CA LEU A 517 -2.83 18.93 1.18
C LEU A 517 -3.76 19.57 0.13
N PHE A 518 -4.84 20.22 0.56
CA PHE A 518 -5.75 20.93 -0.32
C PHE A 518 -5.03 22.07 -1.08
N GLU A 519 -4.19 22.81 -0.39
CA GLU A 519 -3.37 23.89 -0.95
C GLU A 519 -2.24 23.32 -1.84
N LEU A 520 -1.52 22.30 -1.35
CA LEU A 520 -0.42 21.66 -2.09
C LEU A 520 -0.84 21.17 -3.47
N PHE A 521 -2.02 20.53 -3.56
CA PHE A 521 -2.53 20.00 -4.83
C PHE A 521 -3.42 20.98 -5.60
N GLY A 522 -3.58 22.23 -5.11
CA GLY A 522 -4.38 23.27 -5.78
C GLY A 522 -5.83 22.84 -5.99
N LEU A 523 -6.46 22.24 -4.96
CA LEU A 523 -7.78 21.62 -5.10
C LEU A 523 -8.92 22.66 -5.17
N GLU A 524 -8.67 23.92 -4.85
CA GLU A 524 -9.63 25.03 -4.98
C GLU A 524 -10.18 25.15 -6.40
N ARG A 525 -9.37 24.87 -7.43
CA ARG A 525 -9.79 24.92 -8.85
C ARG A 525 -10.88 23.91 -9.22
N PHE A 526 -11.07 22.88 -8.41
CA PHE A 526 -12.09 21.84 -8.59
C PHE A 526 -13.28 22.04 -7.64
N GLY A 527 -13.14 22.93 -6.67
CA GLY A 527 -14.15 23.23 -5.67
C GLY A 527 -15.40 23.92 -6.24
N PRO A 528 -16.39 24.16 -5.38
CA PRO A 528 -17.51 25.04 -5.72
C PRO A 528 -16.98 26.46 -5.93
N ALA A 529 -17.50 27.13 -6.98
CA ALA A 529 -17.24 28.54 -7.24
C ALA A 529 -17.96 29.42 -6.21
#